data_f04b1a95060dd328cbbe5d3eb32a35c5
#
_entry.id   f04b1a95060dd328cbbe5d3eb32a35c5
#
_cell.length_a   1.000
_cell.length_b   1.000
_cell.length_c   1.000
_cell.angle_alpha   90.00
_cell.angle_beta   90.00
_cell.angle_gamma   90.00
#
_symmetry.space_group_name_H-M   'P 1'
#
loop_
_entity.id
_entity.type
_entity.pdbx_description
1 polymer ?
#
loop_
_entity_poly.entity_id
_entity_poly.type
_entity_poly.pdbx_seq_one_letter_code
_entity_poly.pdbx_strand_id
1 'polypeptide(L)'
;MANFVGPKGVIADGNDVFMKMMNEGTDGEFTFENSYGGLLLDATQMLEGVPNGVADIGYLNAPYFQGEFPEFNLIANMGLVGKDAAAMGGAIMEYVTTCDLCLAELHGNGHVYLGSHSTLAYRMQGRSGFSNAEELKGLKLRTALPSQGRWAEHFGAVRVALSGGEAFEAISTGLVDGALAALTEFYTLNLGDIATDISMTEVGVFNGTSPFSFGVPQWQELTDEHRAMFIEAATYGNATMIANAYREESRALAEAEEKGMTLHHPSPEFVKAHNAFIEQDVQTGIEESVRTTGVENAQEKVDRYLALIDKWRKLADGVDKTDADALGKLYMDEIWSKVDPATYGMGK
;
A
#
# COMPACT_ATOMS: atom_id res chain seq x y z
N MET A 1 -12.50 2.05 -14.72
CA MET A 1 -11.48 1.76 -13.70
C MET A 1 -11.57 0.29 -13.27
N ALA A 2 -10.45 -0.32 -12.87
CA ALA A 2 -10.40 -1.70 -12.40
C ALA A 2 -9.79 -1.79 -10.99
N ASN A 3 -10.49 -2.48 -10.09
CA ASN A 3 -10.08 -2.74 -8.71
C ASN A 3 -10.22 -4.22 -8.39
N PHE A 4 -9.17 -4.81 -7.82
CA PHE A 4 -9.21 -6.21 -7.37
C PHE A 4 -9.82 -6.37 -5.97
N VAL A 5 -9.97 -5.27 -5.21
CA VAL A 5 -10.64 -5.24 -3.90
C VAL A 5 -12.14 -5.02 -4.03
N GLY A 6 -12.88 -5.30 -2.94
CA GLY A 6 -14.33 -5.16 -2.92
C GLY A 6 -14.84 -3.71 -2.98
N PRO A 7 -16.16 -3.50 -3.18
CA PRO A 7 -16.77 -2.18 -3.35
C PRO A 7 -17.07 -1.47 -2.01
N LYS A 8 -16.35 -1.81 -0.95
CA LYS A 8 -16.53 -1.23 0.38
C LYS A 8 -15.17 -0.94 1.03
N GLY A 9 -15.14 -0.02 1.99
CA GLY A 9 -13.97 0.35 2.77
C GLY A 9 -13.12 1.40 2.07
N VAL A 10 -11.96 1.65 2.65
CA VAL A 10 -11.14 2.83 2.35
C VAL A 10 -10.79 3.03 0.87
N ILE A 11 -10.60 1.94 0.12
CA ILE A 11 -10.26 2.02 -1.31
C ILE A 11 -11.45 2.52 -2.13
N ALA A 12 -12.66 2.00 -1.84
CA ALA A 12 -13.87 2.45 -2.50
C ALA A 12 -14.15 3.93 -2.18
N ASP A 13 -13.99 4.34 -0.92
CA ASP A 13 -14.17 5.73 -0.49
C ASP A 13 -13.24 6.69 -1.24
N GLY A 14 -11.96 6.33 -1.39
CA GLY A 14 -11.00 7.15 -2.15
C GLY A 14 -11.31 7.19 -3.66
N ASN A 15 -11.79 6.08 -4.23
CA ASN A 15 -12.26 6.06 -5.61
C ASN A 15 -13.48 6.97 -5.82
N ASP A 16 -14.42 6.98 -4.87
CA ASP A 16 -15.61 7.83 -4.95
C ASP A 16 -15.24 9.31 -4.90
N VAL A 17 -14.27 9.71 -4.06
CA VAL A 17 -13.74 11.07 -4.02
C VAL A 17 -13.09 11.43 -5.36
N PHE A 18 -12.20 10.56 -5.87
CA PHE A 18 -11.55 10.76 -7.16
C PHE A 18 -12.58 10.97 -8.30
N MET A 19 -13.54 10.06 -8.45
CA MET A 19 -14.55 10.11 -9.49
C MET A 19 -15.43 11.36 -9.38
N LYS A 20 -15.81 11.73 -8.15
CA LYS A 20 -16.58 12.93 -7.87
C LYS A 20 -15.82 14.19 -8.29
N MET A 21 -14.57 14.35 -7.85
CA MET A 21 -13.75 15.52 -8.17
C MET A 21 -13.56 15.66 -9.67
N MET A 22 -13.29 14.57 -10.39
CA MET A 22 -13.16 14.60 -11.84
C MET A 22 -14.46 14.97 -12.54
N ASN A 23 -15.58 14.39 -12.13
CA ASN A 23 -16.88 14.70 -12.73
C ASN A 23 -17.28 16.17 -12.51
N GLU A 24 -17.16 16.69 -11.29
CA GLU A 24 -17.48 18.07 -10.93
C GLU A 24 -16.51 19.08 -11.58
N GLY A 25 -15.20 18.78 -11.56
CA GLY A 25 -14.16 19.67 -12.08
C GLY A 25 -14.16 19.78 -13.61
N THR A 26 -14.76 18.80 -14.33
CA THR A 26 -14.82 18.78 -15.80
C THR A 26 -16.24 18.97 -16.34
N ASP A 27 -17.18 19.48 -15.52
CA ASP A 27 -18.59 19.66 -15.91
C ASP A 27 -19.21 18.40 -16.53
N GLY A 28 -18.77 17.20 -16.06
CA GLY A 28 -19.26 15.91 -16.53
C GLY A 28 -18.63 15.40 -17.84
N GLU A 29 -17.55 16.02 -18.33
CA GLU A 29 -16.82 15.52 -19.50
C GLU A 29 -16.25 14.13 -19.23
N PHE A 30 -15.72 13.86 -17.99
CA PHE A 30 -15.25 12.56 -17.58
C PHE A 30 -16.28 11.87 -16.68
N THR A 31 -16.65 10.65 -17.08
CA THR A 31 -17.48 9.74 -16.29
C THR A 31 -16.76 8.43 -16.08
N PHE A 32 -17.05 7.75 -14.96
CA PHE A 32 -16.30 6.56 -14.56
C PHE A 32 -17.22 5.38 -14.27
N GLU A 33 -16.89 4.23 -14.85
CA GLU A 33 -17.36 2.93 -14.38
C GLU A 33 -16.24 2.27 -13.59
N ASN A 34 -16.51 1.87 -12.35
CA ASN A 34 -15.54 1.24 -11.48
C ASN A 34 -15.91 -0.24 -11.23
N SER A 35 -15.09 -1.15 -11.77
CA SER A 35 -15.24 -2.59 -11.57
C SER A 35 -14.46 -3.02 -10.34
N TYR A 36 -15.13 -3.67 -9.40
CA TYR A 36 -14.56 -4.15 -8.14
C TYR A 36 -14.42 -5.67 -8.10
N GLY A 37 -13.66 -6.17 -7.10
CA GLY A 37 -13.55 -7.59 -6.80
C GLY A 37 -12.81 -8.41 -7.86
N GLY A 38 -11.96 -7.76 -8.66
CA GLY A 38 -11.22 -8.45 -9.72
C GLY A 38 -12.07 -8.91 -10.91
N LEU A 39 -13.31 -8.41 -11.04
CA LEU A 39 -14.23 -8.84 -12.11
C LEU A 39 -13.75 -8.45 -13.50
N LEU A 40 -13.07 -7.32 -13.64
CA LEU A 40 -12.50 -6.86 -14.92
C LEU A 40 -11.03 -7.26 -15.03
N LEU A 41 -10.24 -6.95 -14.00
CA LEU A 41 -8.82 -7.30 -13.86
C LEU A 41 -8.56 -7.69 -12.41
N ASP A 42 -7.96 -8.85 -12.18
CA ASP A 42 -7.42 -9.20 -10.86
C ASP A 42 -6.08 -8.50 -10.58
N ALA A 43 -5.54 -8.66 -9.37
CA ALA A 43 -4.32 -7.98 -8.96
C ALA A 43 -3.11 -8.28 -9.85
N THR A 44 -3.04 -9.47 -10.44
CA THR A 44 -1.93 -9.92 -11.30
C THR A 44 -2.11 -9.49 -12.74
N GLN A 45 -3.33 -9.23 -13.17
CA GLN A 45 -3.68 -8.81 -14.52
C GLN A 45 -3.56 -7.29 -14.72
N MET A 46 -3.42 -6.51 -13.63
CA MET A 46 -3.34 -5.03 -13.72
C MET A 46 -2.16 -4.56 -14.56
N LEU A 47 -1.00 -5.23 -14.44
CA LEU A 47 0.23 -4.86 -15.16
C LEU A 47 0.04 -4.79 -16.68
N GLU A 48 -0.65 -5.76 -17.22
CA GLU A 48 -0.87 -5.90 -18.67
C GLU A 48 -2.20 -5.28 -19.12
N GLY A 49 -3.24 -5.40 -18.29
CA GLY A 49 -4.60 -5.04 -18.65
C GLY A 49 -4.82 -3.54 -18.82
N VAL A 50 -4.18 -2.72 -17.98
CA VAL A 50 -4.30 -1.26 -18.05
C VAL A 50 -3.61 -0.70 -19.30
N PRO A 51 -2.34 -0.99 -19.58
CA PRO A 51 -1.70 -0.54 -20.82
C PRO A 51 -2.39 -1.00 -22.10
N ASN A 52 -3.01 -2.19 -22.07
CA ASN A 52 -3.73 -2.74 -23.21
C ASN A 52 -5.18 -2.22 -23.35
N GLY A 53 -5.60 -1.26 -22.49
CA GLY A 53 -6.90 -0.59 -22.60
C GLY A 53 -8.08 -1.44 -22.13
N VAL A 54 -7.87 -2.51 -21.34
CA VAL A 54 -8.97 -3.23 -20.67
C VAL A 54 -9.63 -2.31 -19.63
N ALA A 55 -8.83 -1.47 -18.98
CA ALA A 55 -9.27 -0.35 -18.17
C ALA A 55 -8.30 0.82 -18.36
N ASP A 56 -8.80 2.07 -18.31
CA ASP A 56 -7.96 3.26 -18.44
C ASP A 56 -7.12 3.51 -17.16
N ILE A 57 -7.69 3.13 -16.01
CA ILE A 57 -7.09 3.27 -14.68
C ILE A 57 -7.24 1.96 -13.93
N GLY A 58 -6.18 1.52 -13.27
CA GLY A 58 -6.18 0.30 -12.46
C GLY A 58 -5.52 0.44 -11.11
N TYR A 59 -5.90 -0.38 -10.14
CA TYR A 59 -5.25 -0.47 -8.85
C TYR A 59 -4.01 -1.39 -8.96
N LEU A 60 -2.88 -0.81 -9.38
CA LEU A 60 -1.61 -1.52 -9.50
C LEU A 60 -0.90 -1.60 -8.13
N ASN A 61 -0.41 -2.78 -7.79
CA ASN A 61 0.48 -3.00 -6.64
C ASN A 61 1.87 -3.41 -7.15
N ALA A 62 2.80 -2.46 -7.25
CA ALA A 62 4.15 -2.71 -7.71
C ALA A 62 4.87 -3.87 -6.96
N PRO A 63 4.65 -4.07 -5.63
CA PRO A 63 5.24 -5.20 -4.91
C PRO A 63 4.85 -6.60 -5.39
N TYR A 64 3.82 -6.74 -6.19
CA TYR A 64 3.47 -8.04 -6.80
C TYR A 64 4.30 -8.35 -8.05
N PHE A 65 5.05 -7.37 -8.56
CA PHE A 65 5.82 -7.42 -9.80
C PHE A 65 7.28 -7.01 -9.52
N GLN A 66 8.00 -7.85 -8.77
CA GLN A 66 9.35 -7.54 -8.28
C GLN A 66 10.37 -7.37 -9.42
N GLY A 67 10.19 -8.09 -10.52
CA GLY A 67 11.10 -8.05 -11.67
C GLY A 67 10.85 -6.86 -12.60
N GLU A 68 9.61 -6.39 -12.67
CA GLU A 68 9.16 -5.31 -13.56
C GLU A 68 9.42 -3.92 -12.96
N PHE A 69 9.44 -3.82 -11.62
CA PHE A 69 9.63 -2.57 -10.89
C PHE A 69 10.75 -2.65 -9.84
N PRO A 70 11.99 -3.03 -10.20
CA PRO A 70 13.08 -3.21 -9.24
C PRO A 70 13.42 -1.96 -8.43
N GLU A 71 13.46 -0.78 -9.05
CA GLU A 71 13.76 0.50 -8.37
C GLU A 71 12.64 0.92 -7.42
N PHE A 72 11.40 0.78 -7.85
CA PHE A 72 10.26 1.06 -7.00
C PHE A 72 10.20 0.07 -5.82
N ASN A 73 10.40 -1.21 -6.09
CA ASN A 73 10.29 -2.27 -5.08
C ASN A 73 11.43 -2.26 -4.06
N LEU A 74 12.61 -1.74 -4.39
CA LEU A 74 13.65 -1.50 -3.40
C LEU A 74 13.08 -0.73 -2.19
N ILE A 75 12.29 0.30 -2.45
CA ILE A 75 11.73 1.18 -1.43
C ILE A 75 10.42 0.59 -0.84
N ALA A 76 9.54 0.05 -1.68
CA ALA A 76 8.31 -0.57 -1.23
C ALA A 76 8.56 -1.73 -0.24
N ASN A 77 9.64 -2.48 -0.44
CA ASN A 77 10.05 -3.59 0.42
C ASN A 77 10.59 -3.13 1.79
N MET A 78 10.82 -1.82 2.01
CA MET A 78 11.20 -1.26 3.32
C MET A 78 9.97 -1.05 4.25
N GLY A 79 8.83 -1.66 3.95
CA GLY A 79 7.58 -1.48 4.70
C GLY A 79 7.66 -1.77 6.19
N LEU A 80 8.58 -2.65 6.66
CA LEU A 80 8.75 -2.97 8.09
C LEU A 80 9.15 -1.77 8.96
N VAL A 81 9.85 -0.77 8.42
CA VAL A 81 10.20 0.45 9.17
C VAL A 81 9.01 1.39 9.35
N GLY A 82 7.91 1.14 8.62
CA GLY A 82 6.71 1.96 8.61
C GLY A 82 5.83 1.73 9.84
N LYS A 83 5.36 2.83 10.44
CA LYS A 83 4.42 2.80 11.58
C LYS A 83 3.23 3.73 11.38
N ASP A 84 3.34 4.71 10.50
CA ASP A 84 2.36 5.78 10.30
C ASP A 84 2.00 5.89 8.82
N ALA A 85 0.74 5.63 8.47
CA ALA A 85 0.30 5.58 7.08
C ALA A 85 0.43 6.93 6.37
N ALA A 86 0.15 8.04 7.06
CA ALA A 86 0.25 9.38 6.46
C ALA A 86 1.70 9.74 6.14
N ALA A 87 2.63 9.44 7.06
CA ALA A 87 4.05 9.67 6.84
C ALA A 87 4.61 8.76 5.73
N MET A 88 4.25 7.47 5.74
CA MET A 88 4.72 6.51 4.75
C MET A 88 4.15 6.78 3.36
N GLY A 89 2.87 7.17 3.27
CA GLY A 89 2.23 7.58 2.02
C GLY A 89 2.93 8.79 1.39
N GLY A 90 3.18 9.84 2.20
CA GLY A 90 3.93 11.01 1.75
C GLY A 90 5.36 10.69 1.32
N ALA A 91 6.07 9.88 2.11
CA ALA A 91 7.47 9.51 1.82
C ALA A 91 7.61 8.73 0.51
N ILE A 92 6.72 7.75 0.25
CA ILE A 92 6.79 6.98 -0.99
C ILE A 92 6.34 7.79 -2.19
N MET A 93 5.30 8.63 -2.05
CA MET A 93 4.89 9.52 -3.14
C MET A 93 6.00 10.49 -3.54
N GLU A 94 6.64 11.16 -2.57
CA GLU A 94 7.76 12.07 -2.85
C GLU A 94 8.96 11.33 -3.42
N TYR A 95 9.26 10.13 -2.91
CA TYR A 95 10.37 9.34 -3.44
C TYR A 95 10.13 8.98 -4.91
N VAL A 96 8.98 8.39 -5.24
CA VAL A 96 8.67 7.92 -6.60
C VAL A 96 8.59 9.08 -7.58
N THR A 97 7.92 10.19 -7.24
CA THR A 97 7.80 11.36 -8.12
C THR A 97 9.12 12.08 -8.38
N THR A 98 10.15 11.82 -7.57
CA THR A 98 11.51 12.37 -7.71
C THR A 98 12.56 11.31 -8.03
N CYS A 99 12.15 10.11 -8.45
CA CYS A 99 12.98 8.99 -8.83
C CYS A 99 12.80 8.72 -10.34
N ASP A 100 13.68 9.26 -11.16
CA ASP A 100 13.62 9.10 -12.63
C ASP A 100 13.59 7.63 -13.06
N LEU A 101 14.34 6.75 -12.37
CA LEU A 101 14.36 5.32 -12.67
C LEU A 101 13.02 4.65 -12.31
N CYS A 102 12.41 5.02 -11.17
CA CYS A 102 11.09 4.49 -10.80
C CYS A 102 10.00 4.91 -11.80
N LEU A 103 10.03 6.17 -12.23
CA LEU A 103 9.10 6.68 -13.25
C LEU A 103 9.35 6.02 -14.62
N ALA A 104 10.61 5.77 -14.97
CA ALA A 104 10.97 5.06 -16.21
C ALA A 104 10.49 3.61 -16.20
N GLU A 105 10.58 2.89 -15.07
CA GLU A 105 10.04 1.53 -14.92
C GLU A 105 8.52 1.51 -15.10
N LEU A 106 7.81 2.42 -14.42
CA LEU A 106 6.36 2.54 -14.54
C LEU A 106 5.95 2.85 -15.98
N HIS A 107 6.56 3.86 -16.59
CA HIS A 107 6.28 4.26 -17.96
C HIS A 107 6.65 3.16 -18.97
N GLY A 108 7.77 2.47 -18.76
CA GLY A 108 8.23 1.35 -19.60
C GLY A 108 7.27 0.16 -19.59
N ASN A 109 6.53 -0.03 -18.50
CA ASN A 109 5.45 -1.01 -18.36
C ASN A 109 4.07 -0.43 -18.71
N GLY A 110 4.01 0.77 -19.28
CA GLY A 110 2.77 1.39 -19.77
C GLY A 110 1.92 2.07 -18.70
N HIS A 111 2.49 2.40 -17.55
CA HIS A 111 1.77 3.00 -16.42
C HIS A 111 2.24 4.42 -16.10
N VAL A 112 1.30 5.31 -15.76
CA VAL A 112 1.56 6.61 -15.17
C VAL A 112 1.15 6.59 -13.70
N TYR A 113 2.06 6.98 -12.83
CA TYR A 113 1.89 6.99 -11.38
C TYR A 113 1.15 8.25 -10.91
N LEU A 114 0.01 8.10 -10.26
CA LEU A 114 -0.75 9.20 -9.66
C LEU A 114 -0.80 9.11 -8.12
N GLY A 115 0.27 8.65 -7.54
CA GLY A 115 0.41 8.57 -6.08
C GLY A 115 0.11 7.20 -5.48
N SER A 116 0.37 7.12 -4.19
CA SER A 116 0.17 5.94 -3.36
C SER A 116 -0.60 6.31 -2.10
N HIS A 117 -1.35 5.36 -1.57
CA HIS A 117 -1.61 5.34 -0.15
C HIS A 117 -0.71 4.29 0.51
N SER A 118 -0.38 4.47 1.78
CA SER A 118 0.19 3.43 2.62
C SER A 118 -0.91 2.86 3.49
N THR A 119 -0.85 1.56 3.77
CA THR A 119 -1.74 0.97 4.78
C THR A 119 -1.30 1.40 6.19
N LEU A 120 -2.19 1.25 7.16
CA LEU A 120 -1.78 1.21 8.56
C LEU A 120 -0.93 -0.03 8.82
N ALA A 121 -0.27 -0.06 9.99
CA ALA A 121 0.58 -1.19 10.34
C ALA A 121 -0.20 -2.51 10.30
N TYR A 122 0.42 -3.50 9.67
CA TYR A 122 -0.11 -4.85 9.58
C TYR A 122 -0.08 -5.53 10.94
N ARG A 123 -1.14 -6.27 11.22
CA ARG A 123 -1.26 -7.17 12.35
C ARG A 123 -1.70 -8.54 11.86
N MET A 124 -1.38 -9.59 12.58
CA MET A 124 -1.93 -10.90 12.23
C MET A 124 -3.41 -10.96 12.61
N GLN A 125 -4.25 -11.28 11.64
CA GLN A 125 -5.67 -11.58 11.80
C GLN A 125 -5.89 -13.03 11.36
N GLY A 126 -6.49 -13.86 12.20
CA GLY A 126 -6.64 -15.28 11.86
C GLY A 126 -7.37 -16.11 12.90
N ARG A 127 -7.12 -17.42 12.87
CA ARG A 127 -7.69 -18.40 13.81
C ARG A 127 -6.70 -18.79 14.92
N SER A 128 -5.60 -18.07 15.01
CA SER A 128 -4.57 -18.16 16.06
C SER A 128 -3.97 -16.78 16.24
N GLY A 129 -3.27 -16.57 17.35
CA GLY A 129 -2.56 -15.33 17.63
C GLY A 129 -1.26 -15.62 18.36
N PHE A 130 -0.46 -14.59 18.59
CA PHE A 130 0.80 -14.68 19.31
C PHE A 130 1.07 -13.40 20.11
N SER A 131 1.70 -13.58 21.26
CA SER A 131 2.22 -12.52 22.13
C SER A 131 3.76 -12.57 22.27
N ASN A 132 4.36 -13.65 21.81
CA ASN A 132 5.80 -13.90 21.91
C ASN A 132 6.32 -14.79 20.78
N ALA A 133 7.64 -14.93 20.66
CA ALA A 133 8.28 -15.70 19.59
C ALA A 133 7.99 -17.21 19.64
N GLU A 134 7.76 -17.78 20.82
CA GLU A 134 7.46 -19.22 20.96
C GLU A 134 6.10 -19.55 20.33
N GLU A 135 5.11 -18.68 20.50
CA GLU A 135 3.78 -18.85 19.94
C GLU A 135 3.74 -18.66 18.41
N LEU A 136 4.74 -17.96 17.83
CA LEU A 136 4.89 -17.83 16.38
C LEU A 136 5.41 -19.09 15.70
N LYS A 137 6.13 -19.95 16.44
CA LYS A 137 6.78 -21.12 15.85
C LYS A 137 5.80 -22.07 15.18
N GLY A 138 6.01 -22.28 13.89
CA GLY A 138 5.21 -23.18 13.07
C GLY A 138 3.89 -22.61 12.56
N LEU A 139 3.46 -21.40 12.98
CA LEU A 139 2.29 -20.76 12.41
C LEU A 139 2.53 -20.45 10.93
N LYS A 140 1.58 -20.80 10.09
CA LYS A 140 1.58 -20.47 8.67
C LYS A 140 0.96 -19.09 8.50
N LEU A 141 1.77 -18.11 8.08
CA LEU A 141 1.35 -16.72 7.94
C LEU A 141 1.33 -16.29 6.48
N ARG A 142 0.18 -15.80 6.02
CA ARG A 142 0.12 -15.06 4.76
C ARG A 142 0.90 -13.77 4.92
N THR A 143 1.81 -13.53 3.99
CA THR A 143 2.63 -12.31 3.92
C THR A 143 2.45 -11.64 2.56
N ALA A 144 2.43 -10.31 2.55
CA ALA A 144 2.27 -9.51 1.33
C ALA A 144 3.62 -9.07 0.74
N LEU A 145 4.63 -8.87 1.61
CA LEU A 145 5.95 -8.36 1.24
C LEU A 145 7.05 -9.37 1.56
N PRO A 146 8.16 -9.37 0.82
CA PRO A 146 9.34 -10.17 1.15
C PRO A 146 9.86 -9.91 2.57
N SER A 147 9.91 -8.65 3.00
CA SER A 147 10.34 -8.26 4.35
C SER A 147 9.47 -8.86 5.47
N GLN A 148 8.15 -8.90 5.27
CA GLN A 148 7.24 -9.59 6.20
C GLN A 148 7.48 -11.10 6.22
N GLY A 149 7.85 -11.68 5.07
CA GLY A 149 8.25 -13.08 4.97
C GLY A 149 9.50 -13.36 5.80
N ARG A 150 10.55 -12.54 5.65
CA ARG A 150 11.78 -12.65 6.44
C ARG A 150 11.52 -12.49 7.95
N TRP A 151 10.66 -11.54 8.32
CA TRP A 151 10.22 -11.37 9.71
C TRP A 151 9.55 -12.65 10.25
N ALA A 152 8.61 -13.21 9.52
CA ALA A 152 7.90 -14.42 9.92
C ALA A 152 8.86 -15.60 10.11
N GLU A 153 9.74 -15.83 9.14
CA GLU A 153 10.75 -16.91 9.17
C GLU A 153 11.76 -16.72 10.31
N HIS A 154 12.20 -15.48 10.59
CA HIS A 154 13.11 -15.18 11.69
C HIS A 154 12.54 -15.61 13.06
N PHE A 155 11.25 -15.41 13.27
CA PHE A 155 10.56 -15.81 14.50
C PHE A 155 10.00 -17.24 14.46
N GLY A 156 10.34 -18.01 13.43
CA GLY A 156 10.01 -19.44 13.33
C GLY A 156 8.63 -19.74 12.76
N ALA A 157 7.92 -18.75 12.23
CA ALA A 157 6.71 -18.97 11.47
C ALA A 157 7.00 -19.47 10.04
N VAL A 158 6.00 -20.02 9.38
CA VAL A 158 6.09 -20.48 7.99
C VAL A 158 5.48 -19.40 7.09
N ARG A 159 6.30 -18.84 6.22
CA ARG A 159 5.87 -17.86 5.23
C ARG A 159 5.00 -18.49 4.14
N VAL A 160 3.85 -17.88 3.83
CA VAL A 160 3.02 -18.18 2.68
C VAL A 160 2.76 -16.88 1.91
N ALA A 161 3.42 -16.73 0.77
CA ALA A 161 3.30 -15.52 -0.06
C ALA A 161 2.03 -15.62 -0.91
N LEU A 162 1.04 -14.76 -0.63
CA LEU A 162 -0.24 -14.69 -1.32
C LEU A 162 -0.68 -13.23 -1.46
N SER A 163 -1.45 -12.93 -2.50
CA SER A 163 -2.11 -11.63 -2.66
C SER A 163 -3.14 -11.36 -1.54
N GLY A 164 -3.57 -10.10 -1.38
CA GLY A 164 -4.64 -9.76 -0.42
C GLY A 164 -5.94 -10.50 -0.73
N GLY A 165 -6.32 -10.57 -2.00
CA GLY A 165 -7.55 -11.21 -2.44
C GLY A 165 -7.66 -12.70 -2.10
N GLU A 166 -6.52 -13.39 -1.89
CA GLU A 166 -6.49 -14.81 -1.52
C GLU A 166 -6.55 -15.06 -0.01
N ALA A 167 -6.41 -14.01 0.83
CA ALA A 167 -6.25 -14.15 2.28
C ALA A 167 -7.47 -14.81 2.95
N PHE A 168 -8.68 -14.40 2.58
CA PHE A 168 -9.93 -14.94 3.14
C PHE A 168 -10.03 -16.46 2.91
N GLU A 169 -9.85 -16.90 1.67
CA GLU A 169 -9.93 -18.32 1.31
C GLU A 169 -8.81 -19.13 1.98
N ALA A 170 -7.59 -18.59 2.04
CA ALA A 170 -6.46 -19.25 2.66
C ALA A 170 -6.67 -19.49 4.17
N ILE A 171 -7.27 -18.54 4.90
CA ILE A 171 -7.63 -18.72 6.31
C ILE A 171 -8.83 -19.68 6.43
N SER A 172 -9.84 -19.52 5.58
CA SER A 172 -11.06 -20.34 5.61
C SER A 172 -10.78 -21.82 5.44
N THR A 173 -9.87 -22.17 4.53
CA THR A 173 -9.48 -23.55 4.23
C THR A 173 -8.41 -24.10 5.17
N GLY A 174 -7.81 -23.27 6.02
CA GLY A 174 -6.70 -23.65 6.89
C GLY A 174 -5.35 -23.80 6.16
N LEU A 175 -5.22 -23.24 4.96
CA LEU A 175 -3.94 -23.12 4.27
C LEU A 175 -2.96 -22.27 5.08
N VAL A 176 -3.45 -21.21 5.71
CA VAL A 176 -2.73 -20.39 6.68
C VAL A 176 -3.50 -20.29 7.99
N ASP A 177 -2.79 -20.07 9.10
CA ASP A 177 -3.35 -19.86 10.44
C ASP A 177 -3.82 -18.41 10.61
N GLY A 178 -3.24 -17.48 9.84
CA GLY A 178 -3.63 -16.08 9.80
C GLY A 178 -2.91 -15.31 8.70
N ALA A 179 -3.37 -14.10 8.47
CA ALA A 179 -2.78 -13.16 7.52
C ALA A 179 -2.18 -11.97 8.24
N LEU A 180 -0.96 -11.56 7.84
CA LEU A 180 -0.48 -10.21 8.11
C LEU A 180 -1.24 -9.26 7.20
N ALA A 181 -2.02 -8.36 7.81
CA ALA A 181 -2.97 -7.50 7.15
C ALA A 181 -3.24 -6.24 7.97
N ALA A 182 -3.58 -5.11 7.33
CA ALA A 182 -4.08 -3.96 8.04
C ALA A 182 -5.47 -4.24 8.63
N LEU A 183 -5.85 -3.58 9.73
CA LEU A 183 -7.18 -3.80 10.31
C LEU A 183 -8.33 -3.30 9.42
N THR A 184 -8.08 -2.43 8.45
CA THR A 184 -9.05 -2.08 7.41
C THR A 184 -9.45 -3.26 6.54
N GLU A 185 -8.58 -4.29 6.44
CA GLU A 185 -8.85 -5.53 5.70
C GLU A 185 -9.89 -6.44 6.42
N PHE A 186 -10.21 -6.10 7.66
CA PHE A 186 -11.36 -6.61 8.39
C PHE A 186 -12.65 -6.46 7.56
N TYR A 187 -12.76 -5.35 6.82
CA TYR A 187 -13.90 -5.03 5.96
C TYR A 187 -13.60 -5.27 4.48
N THR A 188 -12.48 -4.77 3.96
CA THR A 188 -12.17 -4.80 2.52
C THR A 188 -11.92 -6.21 1.99
N LEU A 189 -11.42 -7.11 2.84
CA LEU A 189 -11.17 -8.52 2.54
C LEU A 189 -12.02 -9.47 3.40
N ASN A 190 -12.99 -8.94 4.15
CA ASN A 190 -13.91 -9.68 5.03
C ASN A 190 -13.19 -10.54 6.10
N LEU A 191 -11.97 -10.18 6.50
CA LEU A 191 -11.22 -10.97 7.49
C LEU A 191 -11.91 -11.00 8.85
N GLY A 192 -12.68 -9.97 9.20
CA GLY A 192 -13.50 -9.90 10.40
C GLY A 192 -14.61 -10.93 10.51
N ASP A 193 -14.94 -11.63 9.42
CA ASP A 193 -15.96 -12.67 9.41
C ASP A 193 -15.39 -14.06 9.73
N ILE A 194 -14.05 -14.22 9.65
CA ILE A 194 -13.40 -15.52 9.83
C ILE A 194 -12.31 -15.54 10.90
N ALA A 195 -11.77 -14.37 11.26
CA ALA A 195 -10.78 -14.26 12.32
C ALA A 195 -11.44 -14.44 13.70
N THR A 196 -10.73 -15.11 14.60
CA THR A 196 -11.07 -15.23 16.03
C THR A 196 -10.02 -14.58 16.91
N ASP A 197 -8.86 -14.28 16.33
CA ASP A 197 -7.67 -13.81 17.03
C ASP A 197 -7.01 -12.67 16.24
N ILE A 198 -6.52 -11.66 16.97
CA ILE A 198 -5.71 -10.57 16.41
C ILE A 198 -4.45 -10.41 17.25
N SER A 199 -3.27 -10.54 16.64
CA SER A 199 -2.00 -10.22 17.30
C SER A 199 -1.71 -8.74 17.14
N MET A 200 -1.54 -8.03 18.26
CA MET A 200 -1.37 -6.58 18.30
C MET A 200 0.05 -6.11 17.97
N THR A 201 0.96 -7.03 17.58
CA THR A 201 2.28 -6.67 17.07
C THR A 201 2.17 -6.03 15.71
N GLU A 202 2.73 -4.83 15.55
CA GLU A 202 2.75 -4.06 14.31
C GLU A 202 3.91 -4.50 13.41
N VAL A 203 3.60 -5.19 12.32
CA VAL A 203 4.58 -5.78 11.39
C VAL A 203 4.71 -4.92 10.14
N GLY A 204 5.01 -3.63 10.34
CA GLY A 204 5.20 -2.68 9.26
C GLY A 204 3.91 -2.36 8.48
N VAL A 205 4.06 -1.67 7.36
CA VAL A 205 2.97 -1.25 6.47
C VAL A 205 3.12 -1.91 5.10
N PHE A 206 2.05 -1.97 4.33
CA PHE A 206 2.14 -2.24 2.90
C PHE A 206 2.31 -0.90 2.17
N ASN A 207 3.41 -0.80 1.43
CA ASN A 207 3.79 0.36 0.64
C ASN A 207 3.89 -0.02 -0.85
N GLY A 208 3.82 0.95 -1.74
CA GLY A 208 3.95 0.69 -3.18
C GLY A 208 2.62 0.41 -3.87
N THR A 209 1.51 0.85 -3.28
CA THR A 209 0.21 0.88 -3.95
C THR A 209 0.18 1.97 -5.02
N SER A 210 -0.58 1.77 -6.07
CA SER A 210 -0.93 2.81 -7.06
C SER A 210 -2.39 2.65 -7.45
N PRO A 211 -3.33 3.15 -6.62
CA PRO A 211 -4.77 2.96 -6.84
C PRO A 211 -5.28 3.60 -8.12
N PHE A 212 -4.59 4.65 -8.57
CA PHE A 212 -4.91 5.42 -9.75
C PHE A 212 -3.79 5.31 -10.80
N SER A 213 -3.31 4.07 -11.06
CA SER A 213 -2.33 3.83 -12.11
C SER A 213 -3.01 4.01 -13.47
N PHE A 214 -2.61 5.04 -14.21
CA PHE A 214 -3.21 5.39 -15.50
C PHE A 214 -2.45 4.70 -16.65
N GLY A 215 -3.15 4.27 -17.69
CA GLY A 215 -2.51 3.77 -18.90
C GLY A 215 -1.79 4.89 -19.66
N VAL A 216 -0.53 4.65 -20.06
CA VAL A 216 0.27 5.64 -20.80
C VAL A 216 -0.42 6.10 -22.08
N PRO A 217 -0.98 5.23 -22.95
CA PRO A 217 -1.65 5.68 -24.16
C PRO A 217 -2.78 6.67 -23.89
N GLN A 218 -3.64 6.36 -22.91
CA GLN A 218 -4.78 7.21 -22.54
C GLN A 218 -4.33 8.51 -21.87
N TRP A 219 -3.27 8.46 -21.04
CA TRP A 219 -2.69 9.64 -20.40
C TRP A 219 -2.14 10.65 -21.41
N GLN A 220 -1.51 10.16 -22.48
CA GLN A 220 -0.93 10.99 -23.52
C GLN A 220 -1.99 11.74 -24.38
N GLU A 221 -3.22 11.26 -24.41
CA GLU A 221 -4.34 11.92 -25.12
C GLU A 221 -4.95 13.07 -24.30
N LEU A 222 -4.67 13.17 -22.99
CA LEU A 222 -5.21 14.22 -22.14
C LEU A 222 -4.53 15.57 -22.40
N THR A 223 -5.28 16.66 -22.18
CA THR A 223 -4.71 18.01 -22.10
C THR A 223 -3.90 18.20 -20.82
N ASP A 224 -3.02 19.20 -20.78
CA ASP A 224 -2.25 19.53 -19.57
C ASP A 224 -3.18 19.87 -18.39
N GLU A 225 -4.30 20.55 -18.67
CA GLU A 225 -5.31 20.89 -17.68
C GLU A 225 -5.98 19.63 -17.11
N HIS A 226 -6.37 18.69 -17.97
CA HIS A 226 -6.95 17.42 -17.52
C HIS A 226 -5.95 16.60 -16.69
N ARG A 227 -4.68 16.54 -17.11
CA ARG A 227 -3.63 15.86 -16.33
C ARG A 227 -3.47 16.48 -14.94
N ALA A 228 -3.48 17.81 -14.83
CA ALA A 228 -3.45 18.48 -13.53
C ALA A 228 -4.64 18.09 -12.65
N MET A 229 -5.86 18.05 -13.21
CA MET A 229 -7.07 17.65 -12.49
C MET A 229 -7.01 16.17 -12.04
N PHE A 230 -6.52 15.27 -12.89
CA PHE A 230 -6.33 13.86 -12.52
C PHE A 230 -5.32 13.68 -11.39
N ILE A 231 -4.21 14.43 -11.40
CA ILE A 231 -3.22 14.44 -10.32
C ILE A 231 -3.85 14.90 -9.01
N GLU A 232 -4.59 16.02 -9.04
CA GLU A 232 -5.27 16.55 -7.86
C GLU A 232 -6.31 15.56 -7.32
N ALA A 233 -7.20 15.07 -8.16
CA ALA A 233 -8.23 14.12 -7.76
C ALA A 233 -7.66 12.83 -7.18
N ALA A 234 -6.59 12.28 -7.79
CA ALA A 234 -5.89 11.10 -7.29
C ALA A 234 -5.22 11.36 -5.94
N THR A 235 -4.69 12.57 -5.72
CA THR A 235 -4.08 12.96 -4.45
C THR A 235 -5.10 12.98 -3.32
N TYR A 236 -6.26 13.61 -3.52
CA TYR A 236 -7.34 13.62 -2.54
C TYR A 236 -7.97 12.23 -2.35
N GLY A 237 -8.06 11.42 -3.41
CA GLY A 237 -8.45 10.02 -3.33
C GLY A 237 -7.51 9.21 -2.41
N ASN A 238 -6.19 9.30 -2.64
CA ASN A 238 -5.18 8.64 -1.79
C ASN A 238 -5.21 9.15 -0.34
N ALA A 239 -5.37 10.46 -0.14
CA ALA A 239 -5.51 11.06 1.19
C ALA A 239 -6.75 10.56 1.93
N THR A 240 -7.88 10.40 1.21
CA THR A 240 -9.12 9.84 1.75
C THR A 240 -8.93 8.39 2.19
N MET A 241 -8.24 7.57 1.40
CA MET A 241 -7.92 6.19 1.77
C MET A 241 -7.13 6.13 3.08
N ILE A 242 -6.14 6.99 3.25
CA ILE A 242 -5.33 7.07 4.47
C ILE A 242 -6.16 7.58 5.66
N ALA A 243 -6.88 8.68 5.50
CA ALA A 243 -7.66 9.28 6.59
C ALA A 243 -8.76 8.33 7.10
N ASN A 244 -9.45 7.66 6.18
CA ASN A 244 -10.47 6.68 6.54
C ASN A 244 -9.87 5.44 7.19
N ALA A 245 -8.63 5.04 6.83
CA ALA A 245 -7.96 3.90 7.46
C ALA A 245 -7.79 4.09 8.97
N TYR A 246 -7.43 5.28 9.45
CA TYR A 246 -7.35 5.56 10.89
C TYR A 246 -8.70 5.42 11.61
N ARG A 247 -9.79 5.83 10.95
CA ARG A 247 -11.16 5.68 11.51
C ARG A 247 -11.61 4.22 11.52
N GLU A 248 -11.35 3.50 10.43
CA GLU A 248 -11.72 2.09 10.30
C GLU A 248 -10.93 1.18 11.25
N GLU A 249 -9.64 1.47 11.50
CA GLU A 249 -8.85 0.70 12.46
C GLU A 249 -9.49 0.73 13.85
N SER A 250 -9.86 1.93 14.32
CA SER A 250 -10.51 2.10 15.63
C SER A 250 -11.85 1.36 15.69
N ARG A 251 -12.62 1.39 14.60
CA ARG A 251 -13.88 0.68 14.48
C ARG A 251 -13.68 -0.85 14.45
N ALA A 252 -12.69 -1.34 13.71
CA ALA A 252 -12.38 -2.76 13.61
C ALA A 252 -11.96 -3.35 14.96
N LEU A 253 -11.18 -2.61 15.75
CA LEU A 253 -10.80 -3.04 17.10
C LEU A 253 -12.01 -3.13 18.04
N ALA A 254 -12.87 -2.11 18.02
CA ALA A 254 -14.10 -2.13 18.83
C ALA A 254 -15.01 -3.30 18.44
N GLU A 255 -15.19 -3.55 17.15
CA GLU A 255 -15.99 -4.67 16.65
C GLU A 255 -15.37 -6.03 16.98
N ALA A 256 -14.03 -6.16 16.93
CA ALA A 256 -13.34 -7.36 17.35
C ALA A 256 -13.58 -7.69 18.83
N GLU A 257 -13.55 -6.68 19.70
CA GLU A 257 -13.88 -6.83 21.13
C GLU A 257 -15.35 -7.24 21.34
N GLU A 258 -16.28 -6.59 20.63
CA GLU A 258 -17.71 -6.95 20.67
C GLU A 258 -18.00 -8.38 20.20
N LYS A 259 -17.26 -8.85 19.18
CA LYS A 259 -17.32 -10.24 18.69
C LYS A 259 -16.62 -11.23 19.62
N GLY A 260 -15.95 -10.77 20.69
CA GLY A 260 -15.21 -11.61 21.63
C GLY A 260 -13.95 -12.21 21.05
N MET A 261 -13.33 -11.55 20.06
CA MET A 261 -12.03 -11.98 19.52
C MET A 261 -10.92 -11.81 20.56
N THR A 262 -9.93 -12.68 20.51
CA THR A 262 -8.78 -12.61 21.41
C THR A 262 -7.75 -11.61 20.86
N LEU A 263 -7.45 -10.57 21.64
CA LEU A 263 -6.38 -9.60 21.31
C LEU A 263 -5.08 -10.03 22.01
N HIS A 264 -4.07 -10.44 21.24
CA HIS A 264 -2.76 -10.90 21.73
C HIS A 264 -1.78 -9.74 21.76
N HIS A 265 -1.53 -9.19 22.96
CA HIS A 265 -0.56 -8.11 23.15
C HIS A 265 0.87 -8.65 23.24
N PRO A 266 1.85 -8.05 22.54
CA PRO A 266 3.22 -8.53 22.56
C PRO A 266 3.87 -8.35 23.93
N SER A 267 4.67 -9.34 24.35
CA SER A 267 5.50 -9.21 25.56
C SER A 267 6.60 -8.16 25.35
N PRO A 268 7.09 -7.51 26.43
CA PRO A 268 8.19 -6.53 26.32
C PRO A 268 9.46 -7.13 25.69
N GLU A 269 9.77 -8.38 25.97
CA GLU A 269 10.90 -9.11 25.41
C GLU A 269 10.72 -9.30 23.91
N PHE A 270 9.51 -9.63 23.47
CA PHE A 270 9.20 -9.78 22.05
C PHE A 270 9.26 -8.46 21.31
N VAL A 271 8.75 -7.37 21.88
CA VAL A 271 8.86 -6.01 21.30
C VAL A 271 10.34 -5.63 21.08
N LYS A 272 11.22 -5.93 22.04
CA LYS A 272 12.65 -5.69 21.90
C LYS A 272 13.27 -6.50 20.76
N ALA A 273 12.97 -7.79 20.68
CA ALA A 273 13.46 -8.67 19.62
C ALA A 273 12.94 -8.25 18.24
N HIS A 274 11.66 -7.90 18.17
CA HIS A 274 11.01 -7.39 16.96
C HIS A 274 11.69 -6.11 16.42
N ASN A 275 11.93 -5.12 17.28
CA ASN A 275 12.59 -3.88 16.88
C ASN A 275 14.04 -4.13 16.41
N ALA A 276 14.79 -5.00 17.12
CA ALA A 276 16.15 -5.35 16.71
C ALA A 276 16.18 -6.06 15.35
N PHE A 277 15.19 -6.89 15.05
CA PHE A 277 15.05 -7.50 13.72
C PHE A 277 14.83 -6.44 12.64
N ILE A 278 13.91 -5.49 12.84
CA ILE A 278 13.61 -4.46 11.86
C ILE A 278 14.86 -3.64 11.50
N GLU A 279 15.67 -3.26 12.50
CA GLU A 279 16.93 -2.53 12.28
C GLU A 279 17.90 -3.32 11.39
N GLN A 280 18.00 -4.63 11.59
CA GLN A 280 18.85 -5.51 10.78
C GLN A 280 18.29 -5.80 9.39
N ASP A 281 16.96 -5.92 9.26
CA ASP A 281 16.28 -6.29 8.02
C ASP A 281 16.41 -5.25 6.92
N VAL A 282 16.61 -3.98 7.24
CA VAL A 282 16.89 -2.92 6.26
C VAL A 282 18.11 -3.29 5.41
N GLN A 283 19.22 -3.67 6.07
CA GLN A 283 20.43 -4.07 5.35
C GLN A 283 20.24 -5.36 4.56
N THR A 284 19.54 -6.33 5.14
CA THR A 284 19.20 -7.59 4.44
C THR A 284 18.34 -7.33 3.20
N GLY A 285 17.37 -6.43 3.29
CA GLY A 285 16.52 -6.05 2.16
C GLY A 285 17.29 -5.37 1.03
N ILE A 286 18.25 -4.50 1.37
CA ILE A 286 19.17 -3.87 0.40
C ILE A 286 19.97 -4.95 -0.34
N GLU A 287 20.64 -5.84 0.40
CA GLU A 287 21.48 -6.91 -0.16
C GLU A 287 20.67 -7.87 -1.03
N GLU A 288 19.45 -8.21 -0.61
CA GLU A 288 18.55 -9.06 -1.39
C GLU A 288 18.13 -8.37 -2.70
N SER A 289 17.75 -7.09 -2.66
CA SER A 289 17.36 -6.33 -3.85
C SER A 289 18.52 -6.26 -4.87
N VAL A 290 19.73 -5.92 -4.40
CA VAL A 290 20.92 -5.91 -5.28
C VAL A 290 21.15 -7.29 -5.90
N ARG A 291 21.07 -8.36 -5.11
CA ARG A 291 21.32 -9.72 -5.56
C ARG A 291 20.28 -10.23 -6.56
N THR A 292 18.99 -9.89 -6.36
CA THR A 292 17.88 -10.46 -7.13
C THR A 292 17.51 -9.62 -8.35
N THR A 293 17.63 -8.30 -8.26
CA THR A 293 17.17 -7.38 -9.30
C THR A 293 18.27 -6.50 -9.88
N GLY A 294 19.47 -6.50 -9.27
CA GLY A 294 20.61 -5.74 -9.79
C GLY A 294 20.52 -4.23 -9.57
N VAL A 295 19.65 -3.75 -8.66
CA VAL A 295 19.53 -2.31 -8.38
C VAL A 295 20.86 -1.73 -7.94
N GLU A 296 21.32 -0.70 -8.65
CA GLU A 296 22.56 0.01 -8.35
C GLU A 296 22.36 1.07 -7.27
N ASN A 297 23.43 1.37 -6.49
CA ASN A 297 23.41 2.41 -5.45
C ASN A 297 22.26 2.23 -4.42
N ALA A 298 21.86 0.98 -4.15
CA ALA A 298 20.69 0.66 -3.33
C ALA A 298 20.78 1.25 -1.91
N GLN A 299 21.98 1.29 -1.30
CA GLN A 299 22.18 1.90 0.02
C GLN A 299 21.81 3.38 0.01
N GLU A 300 22.35 4.17 -0.93
CA GLU A 300 22.07 5.61 -1.04
C GLU A 300 20.57 5.88 -1.26
N LYS A 301 19.92 5.07 -2.09
CA LYS A 301 18.48 5.15 -2.35
C LYS A 301 17.65 4.89 -1.12
N VAL A 302 17.99 3.86 -0.34
CA VAL A 302 17.30 3.54 0.91
C VAL A 302 17.58 4.60 1.96
N ASP A 303 18.80 5.08 2.12
CA ASP A 303 19.14 6.18 3.05
C ASP A 303 18.32 7.44 2.75
N ARG A 304 18.19 7.79 1.46
CA ARG A 304 17.32 8.89 1.01
C ARG A 304 15.86 8.64 1.41
N TYR A 305 15.36 7.43 1.22
CA TYR A 305 13.98 7.10 1.57
C TYR A 305 13.74 7.16 3.08
N LEU A 306 14.67 6.66 3.90
CA LEU A 306 14.58 6.75 5.36
C LEU A 306 14.57 8.23 5.82
N ALA A 307 15.37 9.08 5.19
CA ALA A 307 15.35 10.52 5.45
C ALA A 307 13.98 11.16 5.07
N LEU A 308 13.36 10.71 3.98
CA LEU A 308 12.00 11.15 3.61
C LEU A 308 10.95 10.68 4.64
N ILE A 309 11.05 9.46 5.16
CA ILE A 309 10.17 8.99 6.23
C ILE A 309 10.27 9.92 7.45
N ASP A 310 11.47 10.31 7.85
CA ASP A 310 11.67 11.22 8.97
C ASP A 310 11.14 12.65 8.69
N LYS A 311 11.28 13.14 7.46
CA LYS A 311 10.65 14.39 7.02
C LYS A 311 9.14 14.31 7.13
N TRP A 312 8.55 13.28 6.52
CA TRP A 312 7.10 13.13 6.44
C TRP A 312 6.44 12.83 7.78
N ARG A 313 7.14 12.16 8.70
CA ARG A 313 6.66 12.00 10.08
C ARG A 313 6.42 13.35 10.75
N LYS A 314 7.38 14.29 10.60
CA LYS A 314 7.25 15.63 11.17
C LYS A 314 6.13 16.44 10.50
N LEU A 315 5.95 16.32 9.19
CA LEU A 315 4.88 16.99 8.45
C LEU A 315 3.51 16.43 8.82
N ALA A 316 3.37 15.10 8.86
CA ALA A 316 2.12 14.43 9.19
C ALA A 316 1.70 14.65 10.67
N ASP A 317 2.66 14.84 11.59
CA ASP A 317 2.34 15.18 12.99
C ASP A 317 1.76 16.61 13.13
N GLY A 318 1.90 17.44 12.10
CA GLY A 318 1.35 18.81 12.06
C GLY A 318 -0.10 18.90 11.59
N VAL A 319 -0.73 17.78 11.18
CA VAL A 319 -2.11 17.74 10.66
C VAL A 319 -2.95 16.68 11.35
N ASP A 320 -4.26 16.84 11.34
CA ASP A 320 -5.18 15.76 11.74
C ASP A 320 -5.17 14.67 10.67
N LYS A 321 -4.62 13.51 11.00
CA LYS A 321 -4.48 12.37 10.07
C LYS A 321 -5.82 11.72 9.70
N THR A 322 -6.90 12.09 10.39
CA THR A 322 -8.27 11.67 10.02
C THR A 322 -8.96 12.67 9.11
N ASP A 323 -8.36 13.83 8.84
CA ASP A 323 -8.88 14.84 7.91
C ASP A 323 -8.27 14.63 6.51
N ALA A 324 -9.08 14.11 5.60
CA ALA A 324 -8.66 13.81 4.23
C ALA A 324 -8.27 15.08 3.45
N ASP A 325 -8.97 16.20 3.69
CA ASP A 325 -8.68 17.46 3.01
C ASP A 325 -7.35 18.04 3.47
N ALA A 326 -7.07 17.99 4.78
CA ALA A 326 -5.80 18.44 5.35
C ALA A 326 -4.62 17.60 4.82
N LEU A 327 -4.77 16.27 4.75
CA LEU A 327 -3.76 15.38 4.17
C LEU A 327 -3.59 15.61 2.67
N GLY A 328 -4.68 15.71 1.92
CA GLY A 328 -4.66 15.97 0.48
C GLY A 328 -3.93 17.27 0.16
N LYS A 329 -4.27 18.35 0.90
CA LYS A 329 -3.58 19.63 0.76
C LYS A 329 -2.08 19.52 1.08
N LEU A 330 -1.71 18.80 2.14
CA LEU A 330 -0.31 18.59 2.50
C LEU A 330 0.47 17.87 1.37
N TYR A 331 -0.09 16.82 0.78
CA TYR A 331 0.53 16.09 -0.32
C TYR A 331 0.59 16.94 -1.60
N MET A 332 -0.43 17.74 -1.89
CA MET A 332 -0.41 18.69 -3.01
C MET A 332 0.70 19.72 -2.82
N ASP A 333 0.77 20.38 -1.67
CA ASP A 333 1.74 21.45 -1.39
C ASP A 333 3.19 20.94 -1.41
N GLU A 334 3.44 19.76 -0.84
CA GLU A 334 4.80 19.25 -0.65
C GLU A 334 5.34 18.42 -1.84
N ILE A 335 4.47 17.84 -2.65
CA ILE A 335 4.86 16.94 -3.74
C ILE A 335 4.37 17.48 -5.09
N TRP A 336 3.06 17.46 -5.29
CA TRP A 336 2.49 17.59 -6.63
C TRP A 336 2.56 19.02 -7.20
N SER A 337 2.61 20.04 -6.37
CA SER A 337 2.87 21.43 -6.81
C SER A 337 4.23 21.61 -7.50
N LYS A 338 5.13 20.63 -7.35
CA LYS A 338 6.48 20.63 -7.96
C LYS A 338 6.54 19.80 -9.24
N VAL A 339 5.44 19.14 -9.61
CA VAL A 339 5.32 18.32 -10.81
C VAL A 339 4.67 19.14 -11.93
N ASP A 340 5.26 19.14 -13.11
CA ASP A 340 4.71 19.82 -14.29
C ASP A 340 3.77 18.86 -15.05
N PRO A 341 2.45 19.10 -15.04
CA PRO A 341 1.47 18.24 -15.73
C PRO A 341 1.71 18.13 -17.24
N ALA A 342 2.37 19.13 -17.86
CA ALA A 342 2.65 19.13 -19.30
C ALA A 342 3.66 18.05 -19.69
N THR A 343 4.55 17.66 -18.77
CA THR A 343 5.65 16.72 -19.05
C THR A 343 5.55 15.42 -18.28
N TYR A 344 4.80 15.40 -17.17
CA TYR A 344 4.68 14.24 -16.29
C TYR A 344 3.98 13.06 -16.98
N GLY A 345 4.61 11.89 -16.96
CA GLY A 345 4.08 10.67 -17.58
C GLY A 345 4.12 10.65 -19.11
N MET A 346 4.79 11.62 -19.76
CA MET A 346 4.85 11.74 -21.22
C MET A 346 6.03 10.97 -21.87
N GLY A 347 6.87 10.29 -21.07
CA GLY A 347 7.91 9.40 -21.59
C GLY A 347 9.05 10.14 -22.28
N LYS A 348 9.70 11.07 -21.59
CA LYS A 348 10.93 11.72 -22.07
C LYS A 348 12.15 11.10 -21.44
#